data_7f5140002858425ecf2d44430f81ce9d
#
_entry.id   7f5140002858425ecf2d44430f81ce9d
#
_cell.length_a   1.000
_cell.length_b   1.000
_cell.length_c   1.000
_cell.angle_alpha   90.00
_cell.angle_beta   90.00
_cell.angle_gamma   90.00
#
_symmetry.space_group_name_H-M   'P 1'
#
loop_
_entity.id
_entity.type
_entity.pdbx_description
1 polymer ?
#
loop_
_entity_poly.entity_id
_entity_poly.type
_entity_poly.pdbx_seq_one_letter_code
_entity_poly.pdbx_strand_id
1 'polypeptide(L)' 'MGEVMDRDDFGQLIVNMFYDGKTKMGPWAIMSEASWRRKGIGRTGIGFGQKYEKQEDGKWLKVE' A
#
# COMPACT_ATOMS: atom_id res chain seq x y z
N MET A 1 -16.47 -0.37 -5.45
CA MET A 1 -15.24 0.05 -4.86
C MET A 1 -14.39 0.79 -5.87
N GLY A 2 -13.68 1.75 -5.41
CA GLY A 2 -12.84 2.53 -6.30
C GLY A 2 -11.64 1.73 -6.82
N GLU A 3 -11.12 2.18 -7.92
CA GLU A 3 -9.92 1.59 -8.47
C GLU A 3 -8.70 2.11 -7.70
N VAL A 4 -7.69 1.26 -7.59
CA VAL A 4 -6.41 1.70 -7.06
C VAL A 4 -5.73 2.55 -8.11
N MET A 5 -5.22 3.69 -7.73
CA MET A 5 -4.54 4.59 -8.64
C MET A 5 -3.21 3.99 -9.09
N ASP A 6 -2.74 4.38 -10.26
CA ASP A 6 -1.48 3.88 -10.79
C ASP A 6 -0.29 4.30 -9.92
N ARG A 7 -0.45 5.38 -9.16
CA ARG A 7 0.61 5.89 -8.31
C ARG A 7 0.11 6.01 -6.89
N ASP A 8 1.04 5.87 -5.95
CA ASP A 8 0.72 6.02 -4.54
C ASP A 8 0.66 7.50 -4.15
N ASP A 9 0.42 7.76 -2.87
CA ASP A 9 0.29 9.12 -2.37
C ASP A 9 1.59 9.92 -2.43
N PHE A 10 2.70 9.27 -2.72
CA PHE A 10 4.01 9.89 -2.85
C PHE A 10 4.49 9.95 -4.30
N GLY A 11 3.61 9.62 -5.25
CA GLY A 11 3.93 9.69 -6.67
C GLY A 11 4.66 8.48 -7.22
N GLN A 12 4.87 7.43 -6.43
CA GLN A 12 5.54 6.23 -6.88
C GLN A 12 4.58 5.29 -7.59
N LEU A 13 5.08 4.59 -8.59
CA LEU A 13 4.27 3.69 -9.40
C LEU A 13 3.85 2.45 -8.59
N ILE A 14 2.57 2.10 -8.68
CA ILE A 14 2.04 0.87 -8.12
C ILE A 14 1.87 -0.12 -9.26
N VAL A 15 2.47 -1.30 -9.14
CA VAL A 15 2.42 -2.32 -10.18
C VAL A 15 1.64 -3.54 -9.70
N ASN A 16 2.24 -4.34 -8.83
CA ASN A 16 1.65 -5.61 -8.40
C ASN A 16 1.13 -5.60 -6.98
N MET A 17 1.55 -4.64 -6.19
CA MET A 17 1.22 -4.61 -4.77
C MET A 17 1.27 -3.19 -4.25
N PHE A 18 0.54 -2.97 -3.19
CA PHE A 18 0.63 -1.71 -2.46
C PHE A 18 0.32 -1.96 -0.99
N TYR A 19 0.69 -0.99 -0.18
CA TYR A 19 0.37 -0.97 1.24
C TYR A 19 -0.59 0.16 1.52
N ASP A 20 -1.62 -0.12 2.32
CA ASP A 20 -2.51 0.90 2.86
C ASP A 20 -2.20 0.94 4.34
N GLY A 21 -1.40 1.89 4.75
CA GLY A 21 -0.92 1.84 6.11
C GLY A 21 -0.37 3.14 6.66
N LYS A 22 0.08 3.02 7.88
CA LYS A 22 0.59 4.15 8.63
C LYS A 22 1.99 4.52 8.20
N THR A 23 2.23 5.81 8.05
CA THR A 23 3.58 6.31 7.78
C THR A 23 4.31 6.55 9.09
N LYS A 24 5.64 6.69 9.00
CA LYS A 24 6.47 7.02 10.16
C LYS A 24 6.10 8.36 10.79
N MET A 25 5.49 9.24 10.00
CA MET A 25 5.06 10.55 10.47
C MET A 25 3.66 10.56 11.07
N GLY A 26 2.93 9.44 10.97
CA GLY A 26 1.63 9.29 11.57
C GLY A 26 0.46 9.10 10.62
N PRO A 27 0.32 9.92 9.57
CA PRO A 27 -0.83 9.77 8.66
C PRO A 27 -0.82 8.46 7.89
N TRP A 28 -2.00 7.95 7.56
CA TRP A 28 -2.14 6.77 6.71
C TRP A 28 -2.03 7.21 5.24
N ALA A 29 -1.48 6.32 4.44
CA ALA A 29 -1.31 6.59 3.01
C ALA A 29 -1.32 5.30 2.22
N ILE A 30 -1.64 5.42 0.93
CA ILE A 30 -1.45 4.34 -0.02
C ILE A 30 -0.01 4.42 -0.49
N MET A 31 0.72 3.32 -0.36
CA MET A 31 2.15 3.28 -0.64
C MET A 31 2.51 2.09 -1.51
N SER A 32 3.33 2.35 -2.53
CA SER A 32 4.02 1.29 -3.25
C SER A 32 5.02 0.61 -2.32
N GLU A 33 5.61 -0.50 -2.75
CA GLU A 33 6.64 -1.15 -1.95
C GLU A 33 7.80 -0.20 -1.66
N ALA A 34 8.23 0.58 -2.65
CA ALA A 34 9.33 1.52 -2.47
C ALA A 34 8.99 2.59 -1.43
N SER A 35 7.78 3.15 -1.50
CA SER A 35 7.34 4.16 -0.54
C SER A 35 7.18 3.55 0.86
N TRP A 36 6.67 2.32 0.93
CA TRP A 36 6.51 1.63 2.22
C TRP A 36 7.85 1.45 2.92
N ARG A 37 8.88 1.06 2.17
CA ARG A 37 10.21 0.87 2.74
C ARG A 37 10.81 2.18 3.27
N ARG A 38 10.49 3.29 2.62
CA ARG A 38 11.07 4.59 2.97
C ARG A 38 10.24 5.36 3.98
N LYS A 39 8.92 5.29 3.86
CA LYS A 39 8.02 6.16 4.62
C LYS A 39 7.03 5.41 5.48
N GLY A 40 6.81 4.13 5.23
CA GLY A 40 5.89 3.32 6.01
C GLY A 40 6.45 2.97 7.38
N ILE A 41 5.56 2.60 8.28
CA ILE A 41 5.94 2.25 9.65
C ILE A 41 6.71 0.92 9.72
N GLY A 42 6.70 0.13 8.65
CA GLY A 42 7.51 -1.08 8.56
C GLY A 42 6.86 -2.33 9.11
N ARG A 43 5.58 -2.27 9.47
CA ARG A 43 4.85 -3.45 9.95
C ARG A 43 3.41 -3.38 9.50
N THR A 44 2.79 -4.55 9.34
CA THR A 44 1.39 -4.68 8.96
C THR A 44 0.59 -5.24 10.13
N GLY A 45 -0.73 -5.18 10.01
CA GLY A 45 -1.65 -5.65 11.01
C GLY A 45 -2.60 -4.55 11.46
N ILE A 46 -3.46 -4.88 12.41
CA ILE A 46 -4.44 -3.93 12.94
C ILE A 46 -3.71 -2.75 13.57
N GLY A 47 -4.04 -1.54 13.10
CA GLY A 47 -3.43 -0.31 13.61
C GLY A 47 -2.13 0.09 12.92
N PHE A 48 -1.60 -0.74 12.01
CA PHE A 48 -0.34 -0.46 11.33
C PHE A 48 -0.49 -0.38 9.81
N GLY A 49 -1.22 -1.31 9.22
CA GLY A 49 -1.43 -1.28 7.79
C GLY A 49 -1.75 -2.64 7.22
N GLN A 50 -2.08 -2.64 5.93
CA GLN A 50 -2.44 -3.84 5.20
C GLN A 50 -1.69 -3.86 3.88
N LYS A 51 -1.37 -5.06 3.43
CA LYS A 51 -0.74 -5.26 2.13
C LYS A 51 -1.76 -5.87 1.17
N TYR A 52 -1.80 -5.35 -0.05
CA TYR A 52 -2.66 -5.87 -1.11
C TYR A 52 -1.81 -6.30 -2.29
N GLU A 53 -2.19 -7.43 -2.89
CA GLU A 53 -1.52 -7.94 -4.09
C GLU A 53 -2.52 -8.08 -5.22
N LYS A 54 -2.06 -7.75 -6.43
CA LYS A 54 -2.89 -7.87 -7.62
C LYS A 54 -2.94 -9.31 -8.07
N GLN A 55 -4.15 -9.80 -8.32
CA GLN A 55 -4.38 -11.17 -8.77
C GLN A 55 -4.41 -11.22 -10.29
N GLU A 56 -4.38 -12.43 -10.84
CA GLU A 56 -4.37 -12.64 -12.30
C GLU A 56 -5.59 -12.00 -12.98
N ASP A 57 -6.72 -11.94 -12.29
CA ASP A 57 -7.94 -11.34 -12.83
C ASP A 57 -7.95 -9.80 -12.70
N GLY A 58 -6.89 -9.22 -12.20
CA GLY A 58 -6.79 -7.79 -12.02
C GLY A 58 -7.35 -7.26 -10.71
N LYS A 59 -7.91 -8.12 -9.89
CA LYS A 59 -8.46 -7.71 -8.59
C LYS A 59 -7.37 -7.66 -7.54
N TRP A 60 -7.60 -6.82 -6.53
CA TRP A 60 -6.70 -6.69 -5.41
C TRP A 60 -7.13 -7.59 -4.27
N LEU A 61 -6.19 -8.33 -3.70
CA LEU A 61 -6.44 -9.21 -2.57
C LEU A 61 -5.61 -8.76 -1.37
N LYS A 62 -6.24 -8.58 -0.23
CA LYS A 62 -5.56 -8.27 1.01
C LYS A 62 -4.81 -9.53 1.48
N VAL A 63 -3.49 -9.42 1.66
CA VAL A 63 -2.64 -10.56 2.02
C VAL A 63 -1.96 -10.39 3.38
N GLU A 64 -2.01 -9.20 3.96
CA GLU A 64 -1.47 -8.98 5.31
C GLU A 64 -2.31 -8.00 6.10
#